data_61c255237d6732346a94220d1c643983
#
_entry.id   61c255237d6732346a94220d1c643983
#
_cell.length_a   1.000
_cell.length_b   1.000
_cell.length_c   1.000
_cell.angle_alpha   90.00
_cell.angle_beta   90.00
_cell.angle_gamma   90.00
#
_symmetry.space_group_name_H-M   'P 1'
#
loop_
_entity.id
_entity.type
_entity.pdbx_description
1 polymer ?
#
loop_
_entity_poly.entity_id
_entity_poly.type
_entity_poly.pdbx_seq_one_letter_code
_entity_poly.pdbx_strand_id
1 'polypeptide(L)'
;LFAAQQAISVEEIAACLEKNLEIPMQAGQIESHIAQLIEKYRHAQYSFELVPLGNGYRFLTKQPYHATIATLLNQKNRKRLSTAALETLAIIAYKQPITKTDIEHIRGVNCDYSIQKLLEKELIEIGGRSELPGRPLLYNTTQLFMDYFGINSVAELPKLKEVQPDSDNQIGSQEMAGE
;
A
#
# COMPACT_ATOMS: atom_id res chain seq x y z
N LEU A 1 17.77 10.07 -5.40
CA LEU A 1 16.36 10.25 -5.12
C LEU A 1 15.52 10.45 -6.40
N PHE A 2 15.87 11.41 -7.29
CA PHE A 2 15.03 11.75 -8.45
C PHE A 2 14.85 10.59 -9.44
N ALA A 3 15.89 9.79 -9.68
CA ALA A 3 15.85 8.66 -10.60
C ALA A 3 15.29 7.36 -9.99
N ALA A 4 14.94 7.38 -8.73
CA ALA A 4 14.48 6.20 -8.03
C ALA A 4 13.05 5.82 -8.41
N GLN A 5 12.82 4.54 -8.67
CA GLN A 5 11.49 4.01 -8.96
C GLN A 5 10.66 3.73 -7.67
N GLN A 6 11.36 3.52 -6.55
CA GLN A 6 10.79 3.29 -5.22
C GLN A 6 11.32 4.32 -4.22
N ALA A 7 10.72 4.40 -3.04
CA ALA A 7 11.26 5.21 -1.95
C ALA A 7 12.64 4.66 -1.54
N ILE A 8 13.59 5.55 -1.25
CA ILE A 8 14.95 5.20 -0.86
C ILE A 8 15.14 5.58 0.60
N SER A 9 15.65 4.65 1.39
CA SER A 9 15.95 4.87 2.81
C SER A 9 17.19 5.75 3.03
N VAL A 10 17.35 6.27 4.23
CA VAL A 10 18.54 7.06 4.61
C VAL A 10 19.81 6.21 4.52
N GLU A 11 19.71 4.93 4.90
CA GLU A 11 20.80 3.97 4.87
C GLU A 11 21.25 3.67 3.43
N GLU A 12 20.30 3.49 2.52
CA GLU A 12 20.58 3.28 1.09
C GLU A 12 21.24 4.52 0.47
N ILE A 13 20.78 5.72 0.85
CA ILE A 13 21.40 6.98 0.41
C ILE A 13 22.83 7.07 0.94
N ALA A 14 23.05 6.76 2.24
CA ALA A 14 24.36 6.76 2.86
C ALA A 14 25.33 5.81 2.14
N ALA A 15 24.92 4.55 1.94
CA ALA A 15 25.72 3.55 1.25
C ALA A 15 26.05 3.97 -0.19
N CYS A 16 25.11 4.59 -0.90
CA CYS A 16 25.33 5.08 -2.25
C CYS A 16 26.35 6.24 -2.31
N LEU A 17 26.26 7.17 -1.36
CA LEU A 17 27.18 8.32 -1.27
C LEU A 17 28.60 7.87 -0.88
N GLU A 18 28.72 7.01 0.10
CA GLU A 18 30.00 6.46 0.54
C GLU A 18 30.73 5.73 -0.60
N LYS A 19 30.00 4.88 -1.34
CA LYS A 19 30.56 4.10 -2.46
C LYS A 19 31.05 4.97 -3.63
N ASN A 20 30.36 6.08 -3.92
CA ASN A 20 30.64 6.88 -5.11
C ASN A 20 31.49 8.14 -4.84
N LEU A 21 31.39 8.71 -3.65
CA LEU A 21 32.07 9.95 -3.32
C LEU A 21 33.23 9.74 -2.32
N GLU A 22 33.36 8.52 -1.78
CA GLU A 22 34.35 8.17 -0.75
C GLU A 22 34.23 9.07 0.52
N ILE A 23 33.08 9.69 0.71
CA ILE A 23 32.79 10.58 1.86
C ILE A 23 31.88 9.82 2.81
N PRO A 24 32.35 9.43 4.02
CA PRO A 24 31.49 8.86 5.03
C PRO A 24 30.54 9.96 5.53
N MET A 25 29.25 9.79 5.31
CA MET A 25 28.21 10.68 5.81
C MET A 25 27.43 10.00 6.94
N GLN A 26 27.27 10.72 8.04
CA GLN A 26 26.42 10.28 9.15
C GLN A 26 24.94 10.44 8.76
N ALA A 27 24.08 9.51 9.22
CA ALA A 27 22.64 9.53 8.96
C ALA A 27 21.98 10.89 9.25
N GLY A 28 22.33 11.52 10.38
CA GLY A 28 21.80 12.83 10.75
C GLY A 28 22.18 13.98 9.78
N GLN A 29 23.30 13.88 9.09
CA GLN A 29 23.68 14.87 8.05
C GLN A 29 22.82 14.68 6.80
N ILE A 30 22.55 13.41 6.44
CA ILE A 30 21.68 13.08 5.30
C ILE A 30 20.25 13.54 5.57
N GLU A 31 19.72 13.28 6.75
CA GLU A 31 18.40 13.74 7.19
C GLU A 31 18.27 15.26 7.14
N SER A 32 19.30 15.98 7.58
CA SER A 32 19.34 17.44 7.49
C SER A 32 19.26 17.95 6.05
N HIS A 33 20.01 17.31 5.14
CA HIS A 33 19.95 17.66 3.71
C HIS A 33 18.61 17.31 3.08
N ILE A 34 18.00 16.18 3.47
CA ILE A 34 16.66 15.78 3.02
C ILE A 34 15.62 16.81 3.48
N ALA A 35 15.69 17.27 4.74
CA ALA A 35 14.79 18.30 5.25
C ALA A 35 14.90 19.60 4.45
N GLN A 36 16.11 20.03 4.09
CA GLN A 36 16.33 21.18 3.21
C GLN A 36 15.73 20.97 1.81
N LEU A 37 15.85 19.77 1.24
CA LEU A 37 15.25 19.43 -0.04
C LEU A 37 13.72 19.43 0.03
N ILE A 38 13.13 18.88 1.08
CA ILE A 38 11.67 18.92 1.30
C ILE A 38 11.18 20.37 1.31
N GLU A 39 11.83 21.24 2.09
CA GLU A 39 11.43 22.64 2.16
C GLU A 39 11.62 23.36 0.81
N LYS A 40 12.72 23.12 0.11
CA LYS A 40 12.97 23.67 -1.22
C LYS A 40 11.85 23.30 -2.21
N TYR A 41 11.49 22.03 -2.29
CA TYR A 41 10.51 21.54 -3.27
C TYR A 41 9.04 21.75 -2.83
N ARG A 42 8.81 22.22 -1.60
CA ARG A 42 7.50 22.66 -1.13
C ARG A 42 6.99 23.91 -1.87
N HIS A 43 7.90 24.76 -2.36
CA HIS A 43 7.52 26.00 -3.04
C HIS A 43 6.63 25.74 -4.27
N ALA A 44 5.68 26.66 -4.54
CA ALA A 44 4.68 26.54 -5.60
C ALA A 44 5.28 26.49 -7.03
N GLN A 45 6.50 26.99 -7.20
CA GLN A 45 7.21 26.96 -8.49
C GLN A 45 7.58 25.55 -8.98
N TYR A 46 7.57 24.55 -8.08
CA TYR A 46 7.87 23.17 -8.45
C TYR A 46 6.57 22.38 -8.58
N SER A 47 6.45 21.57 -9.64
CA SER A 47 5.31 20.67 -9.88
C SER A 47 5.41 19.35 -9.14
N PHE A 48 6.53 19.10 -8.47
CA PHE A 48 6.80 17.87 -7.68
C PHE A 48 7.36 18.25 -6.31
N GLU A 49 7.29 17.33 -5.38
CA GLU A 49 7.73 17.48 -4.00
C GLU A 49 8.41 16.20 -3.51
N LEU A 50 9.27 16.32 -2.49
CA LEU A 50 9.91 15.20 -1.84
C LEU A 50 9.09 14.84 -0.60
N VAL A 51 8.62 13.59 -0.53
CA VAL A 51 7.78 13.11 0.58
C VAL A 51 8.40 11.89 1.26
N PRO A 52 8.21 11.75 2.57
CA PRO A 52 8.51 10.51 3.25
C PRO A 52 7.47 9.46 2.86
N LEU A 53 7.90 8.26 2.52
CA LEU A 53 7.05 7.17 2.07
C LEU A 53 7.76 5.83 2.28
N GLY A 54 7.08 4.84 2.89
CA GLY A 54 7.61 3.48 2.99
C GLY A 54 8.97 3.37 3.68
N ASN A 55 9.20 4.08 4.78
CA ASN A 55 10.47 4.20 5.50
C ASN A 55 11.62 4.85 4.69
N GLY A 56 11.31 5.54 3.62
CA GLY A 56 12.27 6.25 2.79
C GLY A 56 11.72 7.56 2.26
N TYR A 57 12.35 8.08 1.22
CA TYR A 57 11.98 9.35 0.59
C TYR A 57 11.84 9.17 -0.92
N ARG A 58 10.84 9.85 -1.50
CA ARG A 58 10.56 9.79 -2.92
C ARG A 58 10.04 11.12 -3.45
N PHE A 59 10.40 11.45 -4.69
CA PHE A 59 9.76 12.54 -5.41
C PHE A 59 8.42 12.11 -5.98
N LEU A 60 7.37 12.86 -5.65
CA LEU A 60 6.04 12.71 -6.22
C LEU A 60 5.59 14.03 -6.84
N THR A 61 4.68 13.94 -7.79
CA THR A 61 4.00 15.13 -8.33
C THR A 61 3.00 15.65 -7.33
N LYS A 62 2.88 16.97 -7.22
CA LYS A 62 1.91 17.63 -6.33
C LYS A 62 0.47 17.41 -6.79
N GLN A 63 -0.43 17.38 -5.83
CA GLN A 63 -1.87 17.12 -6.02
C GLN A 63 -2.52 17.89 -7.17
N PRO A 64 -2.27 19.18 -7.42
CA PRO A 64 -2.89 19.91 -8.53
C PRO A 64 -2.62 19.30 -9.92
N TYR A 65 -1.56 18.53 -10.08
CA TYR A 65 -1.16 17.91 -11.36
C TYR A 65 -1.65 16.47 -11.51
N HIS A 66 -2.25 15.89 -10.48
CA HIS A 66 -2.63 14.46 -10.47
C HIS A 66 -3.65 14.13 -11.55
N ALA A 67 -4.63 15.00 -11.82
CA ALA A 67 -5.65 14.77 -12.84
C ALA A 67 -5.03 14.66 -14.24
N THR A 68 -4.10 15.57 -14.59
CA THR A 68 -3.40 15.56 -15.87
C THR A 68 -2.54 14.31 -16.04
N ILE A 69 -1.81 13.92 -14.97
CA ILE A 69 -0.96 12.74 -14.99
C ILE A 69 -1.80 11.46 -15.06
N ALA A 70 -2.93 11.40 -14.34
CA ALA A 70 -3.86 10.29 -14.41
C ALA A 70 -4.40 10.08 -15.83
N THR A 71 -4.70 11.16 -16.56
CA THR A 71 -5.10 11.07 -17.96
C THR A 71 -4.00 10.48 -18.83
N LEU A 72 -2.76 10.92 -18.66
CA LEU A 72 -1.61 10.38 -19.37
C LEU A 72 -1.34 8.90 -19.05
N LEU A 73 -1.42 8.53 -17.77
CA LEU A 73 -1.16 7.16 -17.30
C LEU A 73 -2.31 6.20 -17.62
N ASN A 74 -3.56 6.65 -17.64
CA ASN A 74 -4.71 5.84 -18.05
C ASN A 74 -4.63 5.42 -19.52
N GLN A 75 -3.98 6.18 -20.37
CA GLN A 75 -3.68 5.79 -21.75
C GLN A 75 -2.72 4.59 -21.84
N LYS A 76 -1.92 4.32 -20.80
CA LYS A 76 -0.97 3.20 -20.72
C LYS A 76 -1.52 1.98 -20.00
N ASN A 77 -2.84 1.72 -20.04
CA ASN A 77 -3.48 0.46 -19.58
C ASN A 77 -2.76 -0.26 -18.42
N ARG A 78 -2.53 0.42 -17.30
CA ARG A 78 -2.20 -0.28 -16.06
C ARG A 78 -3.49 -0.98 -15.62
N LYS A 79 -3.57 -2.29 -15.85
CA LYS A 79 -4.70 -3.12 -15.42
C LYS A 79 -4.93 -2.88 -13.93
N ARG A 80 -6.01 -2.18 -13.60
CA ARG A 80 -6.44 -1.96 -12.21
C ARG A 80 -6.63 -3.32 -11.55
N LEU A 81 -6.44 -3.38 -10.24
CA LEU A 81 -6.85 -4.56 -9.48
C LEU A 81 -8.37 -4.74 -9.63
N SER A 82 -8.81 -5.96 -9.83
CA SER A 82 -10.24 -6.27 -9.77
C SER A 82 -10.75 -6.11 -8.34
N THR A 83 -12.06 -5.92 -8.16
CA THR A 83 -12.69 -5.86 -6.83
C THR A 83 -12.32 -7.09 -5.99
N ALA A 84 -12.37 -8.28 -6.58
CA ALA A 84 -11.97 -9.52 -5.91
C ALA A 84 -10.51 -9.52 -5.43
N ALA A 85 -9.60 -8.97 -6.24
CA ALA A 85 -8.19 -8.85 -5.84
C ALA A 85 -8.00 -7.79 -4.75
N LEU A 86 -8.73 -6.67 -4.79
CA LEU A 86 -8.69 -5.64 -3.74
C LEU A 86 -9.21 -6.16 -2.40
N GLU A 87 -10.32 -6.90 -2.40
CA GLU A 87 -10.86 -7.52 -1.19
C GLU A 87 -9.89 -8.54 -0.59
N THR A 88 -9.28 -9.38 -1.44
CA THR A 88 -8.26 -10.35 -1.00
C THR A 88 -7.04 -9.63 -0.41
N LEU A 89 -6.57 -8.57 -1.07
CA LEU A 89 -5.46 -7.75 -0.60
C LEU A 89 -5.77 -7.08 0.75
N ALA A 90 -6.98 -6.56 0.92
CA ALA A 90 -7.41 -5.97 2.18
C ALA A 90 -7.38 -7.00 3.33
N ILE A 91 -7.90 -8.21 3.12
CA ILE A 91 -7.85 -9.28 4.13
C ILE A 91 -6.40 -9.58 4.53
N ILE A 92 -5.50 -9.72 3.55
CA ILE A 92 -4.08 -9.97 3.82
C ILE A 92 -3.49 -8.81 4.63
N ALA A 93 -3.71 -7.57 4.22
CA ALA A 93 -3.16 -6.39 4.89
C ALA A 93 -3.58 -6.26 6.35
N TYR A 94 -4.83 -6.60 6.68
CA TYR A 94 -5.33 -6.50 8.06
C TYR A 94 -5.10 -7.74 8.93
N LYS A 95 -4.84 -8.91 8.32
CA LYS A 95 -4.77 -10.19 9.04
C LYS A 95 -3.41 -10.88 8.94
N GLN A 96 -2.45 -10.29 8.23
CA GLN A 96 -1.11 -10.87 8.06
C GLN A 96 -0.37 -11.11 9.38
N PRO A 97 0.43 -12.19 9.47
CA PRO A 97 0.60 -13.24 8.46
C PRO A 97 -0.61 -14.18 8.38
N ILE A 98 -1.10 -14.49 7.17
CA ILE A 98 -2.33 -15.25 6.95
C ILE A 98 -2.16 -16.34 5.90
N THR A 99 -2.84 -17.49 6.07
CA THR A 99 -2.82 -18.60 5.09
C THR A 99 -3.88 -18.40 4.00
N LYS A 100 -3.70 -19.10 2.85
CA LYS A 100 -4.71 -19.11 1.79
C LYS A 100 -6.07 -19.62 2.33
N THR A 101 -6.06 -20.68 3.13
CA THR A 101 -7.29 -21.27 3.68
C THR A 101 -8.08 -20.27 4.52
N ASP A 102 -7.38 -19.48 5.33
CA ASP A 102 -8.03 -18.45 6.16
C ASP A 102 -8.60 -17.32 5.29
N ILE A 103 -7.88 -16.92 4.23
CA ILE A 103 -8.37 -15.93 3.27
C ILE A 103 -9.65 -16.44 2.61
N GLU A 104 -9.66 -17.67 2.11
CA GLU A 104 -10.82 -18.28 1.46
C GLU A 104 -11.99 -18.46 2.43
N HIS A 105 -11.70 -18.78 3.69
CA HIS A 105 -12.72 -18.85 4.74
C HIS A 105 -13.42 -17.49 4.96
N ILE A 106 -12.65 -16.41 5.01
CA ILE A 106 -13.19 -15.04 5.16
C ILE A 106 -13.97 -14.61 3.90
N ARG A 107 -13.44 -14.94 2.72
CA ARG A 107 -14.03 -14.56 1.43
C ARG A 107 -15.26 -15.41 1.03
N GLY A 108 -15.36 -16.63 1.54
CA GLY A 108 -16.36 -17.61 1.13
C GLY A 108 -16.20 -18.17 -0.29
N VAL A 109 -15.08 -17.86 -0.97
CA VAL A 109 -14.80 -18.28 -2.37
C VAL A 109 -13.32 -18.59 -2.55
N ASN A 110 -13.00 -19.36 -3.60
CA ASN A 110 -11.61 -19.64 -3.99
C ASN A 110 -10.87 -18.34 -4.35
N CYS A 111 -9.64 -18.18 -3.84
CA CYS A 111 -8.83 -17.00 -4.00
C CYS A 111 -7.53 -17.21 -4.81
N ASP A 112 -7.31 -18.39 -5.41
CA ASP A 112 -6.07 -18.70 -6.13
C ASP A 112 -5.69 -17.66 -7.16
N TYR A 113 -6.63 -17.28 -8.02
CA TYR A 113 -6.38 -16.27 -9.06
C TYR A 113 -6.03 -14.91 -8.49
N SER A 114 -6.75 -14.47 -7.43
CA SER A 114 -6.48 -13.18 -6.78
C SER A 114 -5.12 -13.17 -6.12
N ILE A 115 -4.77 -14.22 -5.37
CA ILE A 115 -3.46 -14.35 -4.71
C ILE A 115 -2.34 -14.37 -5.74
N GLN A 116 -2.47 -15.17 -6.82
CA GLN A 116 -1.47 -15.20 -7.87
C GLN A 116 -1.27 -13.82 -8.51
N LYS A 117 -2.36 -13.09 -8.81
CA LYS A 117 -2.28 -11.73 -9.37
C LYS A 117 -1.64 -10.72 -8.43
N LEU A 118 -1.85 -10.86 -7.14
CA LEU A 118 -1.22 -10.01 -6.13
C LEU A 118 0.29 -10.30 -5.98
N LEU A 119 0.69 -11.59 -6.07
CA LEU A 119 2.10 -12.00 -6.12
C LEU A 119 2.79 -11.50 -7.40
N GLU A 120 2.16 -11.66 -8.57
CA GLU A 120 2.68 -11.15 -9.86
C GLU A 120 2.86 -9.62 -9.88
N LYS A 121 2.08 -8.91 -9.07
CA LYS A 121 2.19 -7.45 -8.90
C LYS A 121 3.10 -7.05 -7.74
N GLU A 122 3.69 -8.02 -7.07
CA GLU A 122 4.57 -7.82 -5.91
C GLU A 122 3.92 -7.00 -4.77
N LEU A 123 2.58 -7.02 -4.66
CA LEU A 123 1.86 -6.37 -3.57
C LEU A 123 1.80 -7.22 -2.31
N ILE A 124 1.95 -8.52 -2.47
CA ILE A 124 2.07 -9.50 -1.39
C ILE A 124 3.27 -10.41 -1.64
N GLU A 125 3.77 -11.01 -0.58
CA GLU A 125 4.87 -11.98 -0.61
C GLU A 125 4.59 -13.19 0.29
N ILE A 126 5.38 -14.24 0.12
CA ILE A 126 5.35 -15.42 0.98
C ILE A 126 6.31 -15.16 2.14
N GLY A 127 5.78 -14.85 3.32
CA GLY A 127 6.53 -14.58 4.54
C GLY A 127 7.01 -15.84 5.29
N GLY A 128 6.62 -17.03 4.80
CA GLY A 128 7.03 -18.30 5.43
C GLY A 128 5.97 -19.38 5.33
N ARG A 129 6.03 -20.34 6.24
CA ARG A 129 5.06 -21.44 6.37
C ARG A 129 4.51 -21.49 7.80
N SER A 130 3.22 -21.77 7.90
CA SER A 130 2.57 -22.01 9.19
C SER A 130 3.06 -23.32 9.82
N GLU A 131 2.97 -23.43 11.15
CA GLU A 131 3.21 -24.67 11.90
C GLU A 131 2.00 -25.62 11.90
N LEU A 132 0.86 -25.18 11.35
CA LEU A 132 -0.34 -26.01 11.23
C LEU A 132 -0.11 -27.25 10.34
N PRO A 133 -0.91 -28.33 10.52
CA PRO A 133 -0.84 -29.50 9.67
C PRO A 133 -0.88 -29.14 8.19
N GLY A 134 0.00 -29.73 7.39
CA GLY A 134 0.18 -29.39 5.98
C GLY A 134 1.10 -28.19 5.72
N ARG A 135 1.57 -27.46 6.76
CA ARG A 135 2.50 -26.34 6.69
C ARG A 135 2.16 -25.35 5.56
N PRO A 136 0.93 -24.78 5.54
CA PRO A 136 0.50 -23.88 4.48
C PRO A 136 1.36 -22.63 4.44
N LEU A 137 1.43 -21.99 3.24
CA LEU A 137 2.14 -20.74 3.03
C LEU A 137 1.44 -19.60 3.78
N LEU A 138 2.25 -18.71 4.33
CA LEU A 138 1.83 -17.46 4.96
C LEU A 138 2.10 -16.30 4.02
N TYR A 139 1.12 -15.42 3.88
CA TYR A 139 1.17 -14.23 3.02
C TYR A 139 1.26 -12.97 3.85
N ASN A 140 2.12 -12.05 3.42
CA ASN A 140 2.30 -10.71 3.97
C ASN A 140 2.23 -9.68 2.85
N THR A 141 2.01 -8.42 3.21
CA THR A 141 2.18 -7.29 2.29
C THR A 141 3.66 -6.93 2.13
N THR A 142 4.02 -6.37 1.00
CA THR A 142 5.39 -5.95 0.66
C THR A 142 5.61 -4.47 0.91
N GLN A 143 6.86 -4.01 0.76
CA GLN A 143 7.18 -2.58 0.72
C GLN A 143 6.47 -1.87 -0.45
N LEU A 144 6.32 -2.54 -1.61
CA LEU A 144 5.61 -1.99 -2.76
C LEU A 144 4.12 -1.73 -2.47
N PHE A 145 3.50 -2.56 -1.61
CA PHE A 145 2.15 -2.30 -1.09
C PHE A 145 2.10 -0.97 -0.31
N MET A 146 3.06 -0.73 0.58
CA MET A 146 3.14 0.52 1.35
C MET A 146 3.27 1.73 0.41
N ASP A 147 4.18 1.65 -0.56
CA ASP A 147 4.38 2.69 -1.57
C ASP A 147 3.13 2.92 -2.44
N TYR A 148 2.41 1.85 -2.77
CA TYR A 148 1.21 1.92 -3.62
C TYR A 148 0.05 2.65 -2.92
N PHE A 149 -0.10 2.43 -1.62
CA PHE A 149 -1.15 3.05 -0.81
C PHE A 149 -0.72 4.33 -0.10
N GLY A 150 0.55 4.71 -0.18
CA GLY A 150 1.07 5.93 0.41
C GLY A 150 1.15 5.89 1.94
N ILE A 151 1.42 4.72 2.51
CA ILE A 151 1.57 4.50 3.96
C ILE A 151 3.00 4.08 4.29
N ASN A 152 3.44 4.34 5.52
CA ASN A 152 4.77 3.96 5.98
C ASN A 152 4.77 2.63 6.74
N SER A 153 3.61 2.24 7.27
CA SER A 153 3.44 0.98 7.99
C SER A 153 1.99 0.48 7.91
N VAL A 154 1.81 -0.82 8.13
CA VAL A 154 0.47 -1.44 8.22
C VAL A 154 -0.39 -0.82 9.33
N ALA A 155 0.25 -0.28 10.39
CA ALA A 155 -0.44 0.38 11.49
C ALA A 155 -1.19 1.67 11.07
N GLU A 156 -0.82 2.26 9.94
CA GLU A 156 -1.49 3.45 9.37
C GLU A 156 -2.77 3.10 8.58
N LEU A 157 -3.06 1.82 8.38
CA LEU A 157 -4.31 1.41 7.75
C LEU A 157 -5.51 1.90 8.58
N PRO A 158 -6.59 2.37 7.93
CA PRO A 158 -7.80 2.79 8.61
C PRO A 158 -8.33 1.69 9.53
N LYS A 159 -8.71 2.03 10.75
CA LYS A 159 -9.37 1.07 11.64
C LYS A 159 -10.69 0.63 11.00
N LEU A 160 -10.90 -0.69 10.90
CA LEU A 160 -12.19 -1.22 10.48
C LEU A 160 -13.25 -0.73 11.45
N LYS A 161 -14.20 0.09 10.95
CA LYS A 161 -15.39 0.41 11.73
C LYS A 161 -16.18 -0.89 11.83
N GLU A 162 -16.50 -1.31 13.05
CA GLU A 162 -17.52 -2.32 13.25
C GLU A 162 -18.81 -1.76 12.63
N VAL A 163 -19.25 -2.37 11.54
CA VAL A 163 -20.56 -2.09 10.96
C VAL A 163 -21.54 -2.66 11.98
N GLN A 164 -22.06 -1.79 12.86
CA GLN A 164 -23.23 -2.17 13.66
C GLN A 164 -24.32 -2.48 12.64
N PRO A 165 -24.95 -3.66 12.69
CA PRO A 165 -26.08 -3.94 11.83
C PRO A 165 -27.14 -2.87 12.14
N ASP A 166 -27.48 -2.07 11.14
CA ASP A 166 -28.56 -1.10 11.23
C ASP A 166 -29.82 -1.83 11.70
N SER A 167 -30.24 -1.52 12.93
CA SER A 167 -31.45 -2.06 13.55
C SER A 167 -32.74 -1.44 12.98
N ASP A 168 -32.65 -0.76 11.84
CA ASP A 168 -33.78 -0.08 11.19
C ASP A 168 -34.06 -0.61 9.78
N ASN A 169 -34.31 -1.92 9.66
CA ASN A 169 -34.97 -2.43 8.45
C ASN A 169 -36.20 -3.26 8.80
N GLN A 170 -37.08 -2.68 9.63
CA GLN A 170 -38.48 -3.08 9.69
C GLN A 170 -39.26 -2.40 8.57
N ILE A 171 -39.06 -2.87 7.34
CA ILE A 171 -39.97 -2.57 6.22
C ILE A 171 -40.77 -3.85 5.99
N GLY A 172 -42.04 -3.82 6.31
CA GLY A 172 -43.02 -4.75 5.81
C GLY A 172 -43.80 -5.57 6.79
N SER A 173 -44.58 -4.93 7.66
CA SER A 173 -45.80 -5.47 8.18
C SER A 173 -46.87 -4.38 8.17
N GLN A 174 -47.42 -4.10 7.00
CA GLN A 174 -48.76 -3.51 6.94
C GLN A 174 -49.76 -4.66 6.78
N GLU A 175 -50.44 -4.87 7.84
CA GLU A 175 -51.61 -5.72 7.95
C GLU A 175 -52.66 -5.38 6.89
N MET A 176 -53.08 -6.39 6.16
CA MET A 176 -54.39 -6.39 5.53
C MET A 176 -55.40 -6.70 6.60
N ALA A 177 -56.07 -5.70 7.11
CA ALA A 177 -57.29 -5.82 7.88
C ALA A 177 -58.42 -5.03 7.20
N GLY A 178 -59.41 -5.76 6.72
CA GLY A 178 -60.84 -5.53 6.86
C GLY A 178 -61.49 -4.51 5.91
N GLU A 179 -62.27 -4.92 5.09
CA GLU A 179 -63.73 -4.98 4.90
C GLU A 179 -64.12 -5.11 3.44
#